data_a25ba8bc6a873546df6a0b6651af4aa3
#
_entry.id   a25ba8bc6a873546df6a0b6651af4aa3
#
_cell.length_a   1.000
_cell.length_b   1.000
_cell.length_c   1.000
_cell.angle_alpha   90.00
_cell.angle_beta   90.00
_cell.angle_gamma   90.00
#
_symmetry.space_group_name_H-M   'P 1'
#
loop_
_entity.id
_entity.type
_entity.pdbx_description
1 polymer ?
#
loop_
_entity_poly.entity_id
_entity_poly.type
_entity_poly.pdbx_seq_one_letter_code
_entity_poly.pdbx_strand_id
1 'polypeptide(L)'
;MAVNADNALIFSSDNDALWLGDYVEKFGEKVTSLTQDLSGVTGLTNVGWISEDGFKLTSDDSVTKIKGHQGHGVVKTFLDSSETTFSATLLETKLAPLSWYLDATSEKVEDGGAVKGVKITAKSSRKVKLLCGVADFFDVSGVGAQIRIVFPRLELGERGEITFQQAEITGYEYNLSVLGDYIIYSDHKALLPA
;
A
#
# COMPACT_ATOMS: atom_id res chain seq x y z
N MET A 1 8.67 22.67 26.55
CA MET A 1 8.09 22.24 25.27
C MET A 1 6.60 22.01 25.49
N ALA A 2 5.72 22.77 24.88
CA ALA A 2 4.29 22.52 25.01
C ALA A 2 3.92 21.35 24.10
N VAL A 3 3.30 20.32 24.67
CA VAL A 3 2.66 19.25 23.88
C VAL A 3 1.44 19.82 23.22
N ASN A 4 1.26 19.60 21.91
CA ASN A 4 0.08 20.02 21.17
C ASN A 4 -0.68 18.78 20.69
N ALA A 5 -1.90 18.61 21.18
CA ALA A 5 -2.76 17.49 20.83
C ALA A 5 -3.17 17.52 19.35
N ASP A 6 -3.22 18.71 18.72
CA ASP A 6 -3.54 18.86 17.30
C ASP A 6 -2.48 18.22 16.37
N ASN A 7 -1.33 17.85 16.91
CA ASN A 7 -0.30 17.10 16.16
C ASN A 7 -0.49 15.58 16.22
N ALA A 8 -1.48 15.10 16.99
CA ALA A 8 -1.84 13.71 17.07
C ALA A 8 -3.05 13.46 16.16
N LEU A 9 -2.81 12.87 15.00
CA LEU A 9 -3.80 12.62 13.96
C LEU A 9 -4.41 11.23 14.11
N ILE A 10 -5.69 11.10 13.73
CA ILE A 10 -6.43 9.84 13.68
C ILE A 10 -6.94 9.66 12.25
N PHE A 11 -6.52 8.56 11.62
CA PHE A 11 -6.93 8.21 10.26
C PHE A 11 -7.90 7.03 10.30
N SER A 12 -9.16 7.28 9.96
CA SER A 12 -10.23 6.29 9.83
C SER A 12 -11.42 6.88 9.09
N SER A 13 -11.13 7.68 8.07
CA SER A 13 -12.14 8.35 7.28
C SER A 13 -12.75 7.41 6.23
N ASP A 14 -14.04 7.57 5.94
CA ASP A 14 -14.69 6.93 4.79
C ASP A 14 -14.05 7.33 3.44
N ASN A 15 -13.21 8.37 3.44
CA ASN A 15 -12.45 8.81 2.27
C ASN A 15 -11.05 8.23 2.19
N ASP A 16 -10.59 7.48 3.22
CA ASP A 16 -9.32 6.78 3.14
C ASP A 16 -9.36 5.78 1.98
N ALA A 17 -8.32 5.77 1.16
CA ALA A 17 -8.34 4.98 -0.06
C ALA A 17 -6.97 4.45 -0.45
N LEU A 18 -6.95 3.26 -1.02
CA LEU A 18 -5.79 2.69 -1.69
C LEU A 18 -6.07 2.55 -3.19
N TRP A 19 -5.16 3.07 -3.97
CA TRP A 19 -5.15 2.97 -5.42
C TRP A 19 -3.94 2.18 -5.85
N LEU A 20 -4.13 1.12 -6.60
CA LEU A 20 -3.05 0.30 -7.14
C LEU A 20 -3.16 0.22 -8.66
N GLY A 21 -2.03 -0.01 -9.29
CA GLY A 21 -1.93 -0.22 -10.73
C GLY A 21 -0.72 -1.05 -11.11
N ASP A 22 -0.71 -1.55 -12.34
CA ASP A 22 0.49 -2.16 -12.88
C ASP A 22 1.64 -1.15 -12.88
N TYR A 23 2.85 -1.62 -12.58
CA TYR A 23 4.03 -0.77 -12.54
C TYR A 23 4.22 -0.01 -13.86
N VAL A 24 4.41 1.30 -13.74
CA VAL A 24 4.75 2.19 -14.85
C VAL A 24 5.99 2.98 -14.47
N GLU A 25 6.96 3.03 -15.37
CA GLU A 25 8.16 3.83 -15.18
C GLU A 25 7.80 5.30 -14.90
N LYS A 26 8.52 5.92 -13.93
CA LYS A 26 8.29 7.32 -13.52
C LYS A 26 6.88 7.61 -12.99
N PHE A 27 6.25 6.62 -12.38
CA PHE A 27 4.92 6.80 -11.80
C PHE A 27 4.84 7.98 -10.81
N GLY A 28 5.90 8.20 -10.01
CA GLY A 28 5.96 9.32 -9.06
C GLY A 28 5.80 10.71 -9.70
N GLU A 29 6.13 10.86 -10.98
CA GLU A 29 5.94 12.11 -11.72
C GLU A 29 4.48 12.33 -12.15
N LYS A 30 3.63 11.30 -12.09
CA LYS A 30 2.21 11.36 -12.48
C LYS A 30 1.30 11.83 -11.35
N VAL A 31 1.76 11.74 -10.11
CA VAL A 31 1.02 12.17 -8.91
C VAL A 31 1.84 13.26 -8.22
N THR A 32 1.46 14.51 -8.44
CA THR A 32 2.29 15.67 -8.10
C THR A 32 1.69 16.55 -7.02
N SER A 33 0.49 16.25 -6.55
CA SER A 33 -0.16 17.05 -5.51
C SER A 33 -1.07 16.22 -4.61
N LEU A 34 -1.34 16.78 -3.43
CA LEU A 34 -2.24 16.21 -2.43
C LEU A 34 -3.69 16.13 -2.94
N THR A 35 -4.12 17.10 -3.71
CA THR A 35 -5.51 17.27 -4.15
C THR A 35 -5.80 16.73 -5.55
N GLN A 36 -4.81 16.10 -6.20
CA GLN A 36 -5.00 15.54 -7.54
C GLN A 36 -6.04 14.41 -7.51
N ASP A 37 -7.00 14.45 -8.42
CA ASP A 37 -7.96 13.38 -8.62
C ASP A 37 -7.25 12.14 -9.20
N LEU A 38 -7.26 11.05 -8.42
CA LEU A 38 -6.60 9.79 -8.79
C LEU A 38 -7.44 8.97 -9.79
N SER A 39 -8.75 9.22 -9.89
CA SER A 39 -9.61 8.53 -10.84
C SER A 39 -9.24 8.83 -12.30
N GLY A 40 -8.63 10.00 -12.53
CA GLY A 40 -8.10 10.42 -13.83
C GLY A 40 -6.70 9.88 -14.17
N VAL A 41 -6.01 9.25 -13.22
CA VAL A 41 -4.65 8.71 -13.45
C VAL A 41 -4.75 7.36 -14.12
N THR A 42 -4.38 7.32 -15.41
CA THR A 42 -4.46 6.09 -16.21
C THR A 42 -3.68 4.95 -15.58
N GLY A 43 -4.35 3.82 -15.42
CA GLY A 43 -3.75 2.58 -14.91
C GLY A 43 -3.92 2.39 -13.41
N LEU A 44 -4.40 3.38 -12.65
CA LEU A 44 -4.78 3.21 -11.25
C LEU A 44 -6.21 2.67 -11.12
N THR A 45 -6.39 1.80 -10.16
CA THR A 45 -7.69 1.25 -9.75
C THR A 45 -7.85 1.42 -8.25
N ASN A 46 -8.95 2.02 -7.80
CA ASN A 46 -9.32 2.02 -6.40
C ASN A 46 -9.62 0.58 -5.96
N VAL A 47 -8.92 0.09 -4.94
CA VAL A 47 -9.07 -1.30 -4.50
C VAL A 47 -10.34 -1.54 -3.70
N GLY A 48 -11.00 -0.48 -3.23
CA GLY A 48 -12.24 -0.54 -2.47
C GLY A 48 -12.03 -0.58 -0.96
N TRP A 49 -12.92 -1.24 -0.24
CA TRP A 49 -12.91 -1.35 1.21
C TRP A 49 -11.68 -2.08 1.73
N ILE A 50 -11.14 -1.56 2.82
CA ILE A 50 -10.02 -2.13 3.57
C ILE A 50 -10.56 -2.64 4.91
N SER A 51 -9.94 -3.67 5.47
CA SER A 51 -10.32 -4.21 6.77
C SER A 51 -10.15 -3.19 7.90
N GLU A 52 -10.79 -3.43 9.03
CA GLU A 52 -10.69 -2.58 10.24
C GLU A 52 -9.27 -2.46 10.79
N ASP A 53 -8.37 -3.39 10.45
CA ASP A 53 -6.94 -3.30 10.78
C ASP A 53 -6.23 -2.14 10.08
N GLY A 54 -6.85 -1.57 9.04
CA GLY A 54 -6.37 -0.43 8.28
C GLY A 54 -5.13 -0.72 7.45
N PHE A 55 -4.26 0.28 7.39
CA PHE A 55 -3.02 0.25 6.61
C PHE A 55 -1.81 0.20 7.55
N LYS A 56 -0.77 -0.50 7.16
CA LYS A 56 0.48 -0.55 7.93
C LYS A 56 1.66 -0.22 7.02
N LEU A 57 2.48 0.72 7.46
CA LEU A 57 3.78 1.02 6.85
C LEU A 57 4.85 0.61 7.85
N THR A 58 5.58 -0.44 7.55
CA THR A 58 6.58 -1.04 8.43
C THR A 58 7.97 -0.82 7.85
N SER A 59 8.90 -0.35 8.69
CA SER A 59 10.32 -0.29 8.36
C SER A 59 11.06 -1.32 9.22
N ASP A 60 11.80 -2.20 8.59
CA ASP A 60 12.62 -3.23 9.23
C ASP A 60 14.09 -3.00 8.89
N ASP A 61 14.84 -2.53 9.90
CA ASP A 61 16.24 -2.15 9.77
C ASP A 61 17.12 -3.17 10.53
N SER A 62 18.01 -3.81 9.81
CA SER A 62 19.04 -4.66 10.38
C SER A 62 20.35 -3.89 10.58
N VAL A 63 20.92 -3.97 11.78
CA VAL A 63 22.14 -3.24 12.13
C VAL A 63 23.20 -4.16 12.73
N THR A 64 24.42 -4.05 12.26
CA THR A 64 25.62 -4.66 12.87
C THR A 64 26.32 -3.67 13.78
N LYS A 65 26.56 -4.10 15.03
CA LYS A 65 27.28 -3.32 16.05
C LYS A 65 28.67 -3.89 16.27
N ILE A 66 29.71 -3.13 15.91
CA ILE A 66 31.10 -3.48 16.16
C ILE A 66 31.48 -3.01 17.55
N LYS A 67 31.95 -3.93 18.39
CA LYS A 67 32.41 -3.63 19.76
C LYS A 67 33.90 -3.50 19.81
N GLY A 68 34.38 -2.58 20.65
CA GLY A 68 35.80 -2.44 20.95
C GLY A 68 36.31 -3.58 21.85
N HIS A 69 37.60 -3.93 21.70
CA HIS A 69 38.24 -4.91 22.58
C HIS A 69 38.35 -4.37 24.02
N GLN A 70 38.67 -3.08 24.17
CA GLN A 70 38.71 -2.41 25.46
C GLN A 70 37.27 -1.99 25.89
N GLY A 71 36.80 -2.51 27.01
CA GLY A 71 35.56 -2.10 27.65
C GLY A 71 34.27 -2.64 26.97
N HIS A 72 34.40 -3.43 25.91
CA HIS A 72 33.27 -4.10 25.20
C HIS A 72 32.14 -3.16 24.73
N GLY A 73 32.36 -1.85 24.71
CA GLY A 73 31.43 -0.86 24.20
C GLY A 73 31.23 -0.93 22.69
N VAL A 74 30.06 -0.50 22.19
CA VAL A 74 29.83 -0.35 20.75
C VAL A 74 30.64 0.82 20.24
N VAL A 75 31.57 0.58 19.34
CA VAL A 75 32.46 1.58 18.73
C VAL A 75 31.86 2.08 17.40
N LYS A 76 31.19 1.23 16.66
CA LYS A 76 30.61 1.56 15.36
C LYS A 76 29.34 0.75 15.10
N THR A 77 28.39 1.36 14.40
CA THR A 77 27.15 0.70 13.94
C THR A 77 27.07 0.87 12.43
N PHE A 78 26.70 -0.21 11.73
CA PHE A 78 26.40 -0.19 10.31
C PHE A 78 24.95 -0.63 10.11
N LEU A 79 24.27 -0.02 9.15
CA LEU A 79 22.99 -0.50 8.63
C LEU A 79 23.30 -1.56 7.59
N ASP A 80 22.85 -2.80 7.84
CA ASP A 80 23.08 -3.94 6.94
C ASP A 80 21.99 -4.01 5.86
N SER A 81 20.74 -3.82 6.26
CA SER A 81 19.57 -3.76 5.36
C SER A 81 18.51 -2.82 5.94
N SER A 82 17.73 -2.24 5.06
CA SER A 82 16.53 -1.48 5.40
C SER A 82 15.44 -1.88 4.42
N GLU A 83 14.35 -2.44 4.94
CA GLU A 83 13.22 -2.89 4.15
C GLU A 83 11.97 -2.13 4.59
N THR A 84 11.21 -1.64 3.63
CA THR A 84 9.91 -1.00 3.90
C THR A 84 8.82 -1.83 3.27
N THR A 85 7.79 -2.14 4.06
CA THR A 85 6.61 -2.88 3.63
C THR A 85 5.37 -2.05 3.88
N PHE A 86 4.49 -1.99 2.89
CA PHE A 86 3.15 -1.41 3.01
C PHE A 86 2.13 -2.53 2.91
N SER A 87 1.27 -2.67 3.91
CA SER A 87 0.29 -3.75 3.94
C SER A 87 -1.13 -3.25 4.22
N ALA A 88 -2.09 -3.96 3.63
CA ALA A 88 -3.52 -3.77 3.83
C ALA A 88 -4.29 -5.02 3.44
N THR A 89 -5.41 -5.29 4.10
CA THR A 89 -6.33 -6.37 3.71
C THR A 89 -7.51 -5.79 2.94
N LEU A 90 -7.62 -6.16 1.67
CA LEU A 90 -8.69 -5.72 0.78
C LEU A 90 -9.93 -6.58 0.98
N LEU A 91 -11.09 -5.96 1.15
CA LEU A 91 -12.37 -6.66 1.37
C LEU A 91 -13.24 -6.76 0.10
N GLU A 92 -12.93 -5.97 -0.93
CA GLU A 92 -13.68 -6.04 -2.17
C GLU A 92 -13.06 -6.99 -3.18
N THR A 93 -13.91 -7.86 -3.75
CA THR A 93 -13.51 -8.76 -4.84
C THR A 93 -13.63 -8.03 -6.17
N LYS A 94 -12.55 -7.36 -6.57
CA LYS A 94 -12.44 -6.67 -7.87
C LYS A 94 -11.51 -7.44 -8.80
N LEU A 95 -11.78 -7.39 -10.11
CA LEU A 95 -11.03 -8.17 -11.11
C LEU A 95 -9.55 -7.84 -11.13
N ALA A 96 -9.16 -6.56 -11.11
CA ALA A 96 -7.77 -6.17 -11.19
C ALA A 96 -6.98 -6.60 -9.94
N PRO A 97 -7.38 -6.23 -8.69
CA PRO A 97 -6.72 -6.72 -7.48
C PRO A 97 -6.66 -8.24 -7.41
N LEU A 98 -7.76 -8.94 -7.66
CA LEU A 98 -7.77 -10.40 -7.62
C LEU A 98 -6.81 -11.02 -8.64
N SER A 99 -6.73 -10.43 -9.85
CA SER A 99 -5.82 -10.90 -10.89
C SER A 99 -4.35 -10.68 -10.51
N TRP A 100 -4.00 -9.57 -9.88
CA TRP A 100 -2.64 -9.34 -9.36
C TRP A 100 -2.31 -10.32 -8.23
N TYR A 101 -3.26 -10.52 -7.31
CA TYR A 101 -3.09 -11.42 -6.18
C TYR A 101 -2.85 -12.87 -6.60
N LEU A 102 -3.58 -13.35 -7.60
CA LEU A 102 -3.48 -14.72 -8.10
C LEU A 102 -2.44 -14.89 -9.23
N ASP A 103 -1.83 -13.82 -9.73
CA ASP A 103 -1.07 -13.81 -10.99
C ASP A 103 -1.87 -14.47 -12.12
N ALA A 104 -3.11 -14.00 -12.29
CA ALA A 104 -4.11 -14.64 -13.14
C ALA A 104 -4.34 -13.88 -14.45
N THR A 105 -4.83 -14.60 -15.44
CA THR A 105 -5.46 -14.05 -16.64
C THR A 105 -6.97 -14.17 -16.55
N SER A 106 -7.70 -13.27 -17.21
CA SER A 106 -9.15 -13.27 -17.22
C SER A 106 -9.71 -13.25 -18.64
N GLU A 107 -10.81 -14.00 -18.85
CA GLU A 107 -11.55 -14.07 -20.09
C GLU A 107 -13.03 -13.88 -19.81
N LYS A 108 -13.75 -13.17 -20.69
CA LYS A 108 -15.20 -13.07 -20.60
C LYS A 108 -15.84 -14.40 -20.95
N VAL A 109 -16.85 -14.80 -20.20
CA VAL A 109 -17.70 -15.94 -20.51
C VAL A 109 -19.00 -15.40 -21.09
N GLU A 110 -19.26 -15.73 -22.35
CA GLU A 110 -20.45 -15.28 -23.09
C GLU A 110 -21.39 -16.45 -23.36
N ASP A 111 -22.69 -16.19 -23.29
CA ASP A 111 -23.75 -17.10 -23.70
C ASP A 111 -24.82 -16.31 -24.41
N GLY A 112 -25.15 -16.73 -25.63
CA GLY A 112 -26.15 -16.04 -26.48
C GLY A 112 -25.80 -14.60 -26.82
N GLY A 113 -24.48 -14.26 -26.88
CA GLY A 113 -23.99 -12.90 -27.19
C GLY A 113 -24.01 -11.92 -26.00
N ALA A 114 -24.39 -12.40 -24.80
CA ALA A 114 -24.34 -11.61 -23.57
C ALA A 114 -23.23 -12.12 -22.64
N VAL A 115 -22.50 -11.19 -22.01
CA VAL A 115 -21.51 -11.56 -20.99
C VAL A 115 -22.24 -12.10 -19.76
N LYS A 116 -21.97 -13.35 -19.39
CA LYS A 116 -22.57 -14.06 -18.25
C LYS A 116 -21.61 -14.19 -17.05
N GLY A 117 -20.31 -13.98 -17.28
CA GLY A 117 -19.33 -14.13 -16.21
C GLY A 117 -17.92 -13.84 -16.67
N VAL A 118 -16.97 -14.13 -15.79
CA VAL A 118 -15.55 -14.08 -16.05
C VAL A 118 -14.92 -15.42 -15.68
N LYS A 119 -14.05 -15.93 -16.53
CA LYS A 119 -13.18 -17.06 -16.23
C LYS A 119 -11.83 -16.50 -15.83
N ILE A 120 -11.38 -16.80 -14.60
CA ILE A 120 -10.11 -16.41 -14.06
C ILE A 120 -9.23 -17.64 -13.99
N THR A 121 -8.08 -17.60 -14.65
CA THR A 121 -7.11 -18.70 -14.66
C THR A 121 -5.88 -18.30 -13.88
N ALA A 122 -5.75 -18.79 -12.65
CA ALA A 122 -4.60 -18.58 -11.79
C ALA A 122 -3.42 -19.44 -12.25
N LYS A 123 -2.23 -18.85 -12.29
CA LYS A 123 -1.01 -19.59 -12.66
C LYS A 123 -0.50 -20.40 -11.49
N SER A 124 -0.07 -21.63 -11.76
CA SER A 124 0.59 -22.50 -10.77
C SER A 124 2.00 -22.00 -10.42
N SER A 125 2.68 -21.40 -11.39
CA SER A 125 4.03 -20.81 -11.23
C SER A 125 3.90 -19.29 -11.21
N ARG A 126 3.60 -18.76 -10.02
CA ARG A 126 3.43 -17.33 -9.79
C ARG A 126 4.76 -16.59 -9.83
N LYS A 127 4.72 -15.36 -10.30
CA LYS A 127 5.86 -14.45 -10.27
C LYS A 127 5.59 -13.30 -9.29
N VAL A 128 6.65 -12.66 -8.84
CA VAL A 128 6.56 -11.38 -8.16
C VAL A 128 5.87 -10.39 -9.10
N LYS A 129 4.83 -9.74 -8.59
CA LYS A 129 4.08 -8.76 -9.37
C LYS A 129 4.56 -7.37 -9.02
N LEU A 130 4.99 -6.62 -10.04
CA LEU A 130 5.35 -5.20 -9.89
C LEU A 130 4.10 -4.34 -10.03
N LEU A 131 3.90 -3.47 -9.06
CA LEU A 131 2.80 -2.52 -8.98
C LEU A 131 3.33 -1.11 -8.73
N CYS A 132 2.46 -0.13 -8.85
CA CYS A 132 2.60 1.20 -8.28
C CYS A 132 1.32 1.53 -7.52
N GLY A 133 1.36 2.51 -6.61
CA GLY A 133 0.19 2.80 -5.81
C GLY A 133 0.20 4.17 -5.15
N VAL A 134 -0.98 4.55 -4.67
CA VAL A 134 -1.20 5.76 -3.87
C VAL A 134 -2.14 5.41 -2.74
N ALA A 135 -1.78 5.81 -1.52
CA ALA A 135 -2.64 5.72 -0.36
C ALA A 135 -3.00 7.12 0.14
N ASP A 136 -4.29 7.38 0.31
CA ASP A 136 -4.83 8.61 0.86
C ASP A 136 -5.40 8.37 2.25
N PHE A 137 -5.08 9.26 3.18
CA PHE A 137 -5.53 9.24 4.56
C PHE A 137 -6.05 10.61 4.96
N PHE A 138 -7.21 10.63 5.60
CA PHE A 138 -7.86 11.85 6.04
C PHE A 138 -8.07 11.82 7.55
N ASP A 139 -7.57 12.86 8.23
CA ASP A 139 -7.70 12.98 9.67
C ASP A 139 -9.16 13.19 10.08
N VAL A 140 -9.60 12.44 11.08
CA VAL A 140 -10.93 12.55 11.70
C VAL A 140 -10.89 13.08 13.12
N SER A 141 -9.71 13.46 13.64
CA SER A 141 -9.57 14.04 14.99
C SER A 141 -10.09 15.46 15.12
N GLY A 142 -10.44 16.11 13.99
CA GLY A 142 -10.93 17.48 13.92
C GLY A 142 -9.90 18.51 13.46
N VAL A 143 -8.65 18.10 13.22
CA VAL A 143 -7.61 18.96 12.62
C VAL A 143 -7.83 19.11 11.11
N GLY A 144 -8.37 18.08 10.46
CA GLY A 144 -8.72 18.07 9.05
C GLY A 144 -7.51 17.93 8.12
N ALA A 145 -6.43 17.32 8.59
CA ALA A 145 -5.23 17.09 7.80
C ALA A 145 -5.40 15.92 6.84
N GLN A 146 -4.76 16.00 5.68
CA GLN A 146 -4.64 14.91 4.72
C GLN A 146 -3.18 14.48 4.59
N ILE A 147 -2.99 13.17 4.42
CA ILE A 147 -1.70 12.57 4.02
C ILE A 147 -1.93 11.72 2.79
N ARG A 148 -1.11 11.93 1.77
CA ARG A 148 -1.03 11.09 0.57
C ARG A 148 0.34 10.47 0.48
N ILE A 149 0.42 9.15 0.36
CA ILE A 149 1.67 8.44 0.13
C ILE A 149 1.65 7.88 -1.29
N VAL A 150 2.65 8.26 -2.08
CA VAL A 150 2.85 7.77 -3.44
C VAL A 150 3.97 6.75 -3.43
N PHE A 151 3.68 5.55 -3.89
CA PHE A 151 4.63 4.45 -4.03
C PHE A 151 4.94 4.23 -5.51
N PRO A 152 6.07 4.72 -6.02
CA PRO A 152 6.42 4.56 -7.44
C PRO A 152 6.61 3.11 -7.84
N ARG A 153 7.08 2.28 -6.92
CA ARG A 153 7.32 0.87 -7.18
C ARG A 153 7.06 0.01 -5.94
N LEU A 154 6.18 -0.95 -6.13
CA LEU A 154 5.79 -1.94 -5.12
C LEU A 154 5.98 -3.35 -5.69
N GLU A 155 6.35 -4.29 -4.83
CA GLU A 155 6.39 -5.71 -5.16
C GLU A 155 5.40 -6.50 -4.32
N LEU A 156 4.50 -7.21 -4.98
CA LEU A 156 3.66 -8.22 -4.37
C LEU A 156 4.35 -9.59 -4.53
N GLY A 157 5.14 -9.96 -3.53
CA GLY A 157 5.87 -11.23 -3.49
C GLY A 157 5.10 -12.32 -2.78
N GLU A 158 4.94 -12.17 -1.50
CA GLU A 158 4.20 -13.11 -0.65
C GLU A 158 2.71 -12.81 -0.66
N ARG A 159 1.92 -13.85 -0.60
CA ARG A 159 0.46 -13.80 -0.59
C ARG A 159 -0.04 -14.67 0.54
N GLY A 160 -0.89 -14.13 1.39
CA GLY A 160 -1.54 -14.85 2.47
C GLY A 160 -2.59 -15.85 1.96
N GLU A 161 -3.42 -16.32 2.85
CA GLU A 161 -4.57 -17.17 2.50
C GLU A 161 -5.77 -16.33 2.08
N ILE A 162 -6.65 -16.97 1.34
CA ILE A 162 -7.99 -16.45 1.06
C ILE A 162 -8.96 -17.39 1.75
N THR A 163 -9.68 -16.90 2.75
CA THR A 163 -10.63 -17.69 3.52
C THR A 163 -12.05 -17.45 3.01
N PHE A 164 -12.74 -18.55 2.72
CA PHE A 164 -14.17 -18.55 2.36
C PHE A 164 -14.94 -19.24 3.47
N GLN A 165 -15.56 -18.46 4.35
CA GLN A 165 -16.30 -19.03 5.46
C GLN A 165 -17.59 -18.26 5.75
N GLN A 166 -18.50 -18.91 6.51
CA GLN A 166 -19.79 -18.35 6.83
C GLN A 166 -19.62 -17.13 7.77
N ALA A 167 -20.37 -16.07 7.47
CA ALA A 167 -20.45 -14.84 8.27
C ALA A 167 -19.16 -14.01 8.36
N GLU A 168 -18.20 -14.24 7.49
CA GLU A 168 -17.01 -13.43 7.37
C GLU A 168 -16.83 -12.89 5.95
N ILE A 169 -16.30 -11.66 5.85
CA ILE A 169 -15.98 -11.07 4.55
C ILE A 169 -14.65 -11.67 4.08
N THR A 170 -14.64 -12.16 2.84
CA THR A 170 -13.41 -12.65 2.21
C THR A 170 -12.41 -11.51 2.07
N GLY A 171 -11.26 -11.65 2.71
CA GLY A 171 -10.16 -10.69 2.66
C GLY A 171 -9.00 -11.18 1.79
N TYR A 172 -8.31 -10.22 1.19
CA TYR A 172 -7.10 -10.44 0.39
C TYR A 172 -5.97 -9.65 1.04
N GLU A 173 -5.06 -10.32 1.72
CA GLU A 173 -3.94 -9.66 2.38
C GLU A 173 -2.85 -9.30 1.38
N TYR A 174 -2.60 -8.00 1.22
CA TYR A 174 -1.55 -7.45 0.40
C TYR A 174 -0.38 -7.02 1.27
N ASN A 175 0.74 -7.72 1.13
CA ASN A 175 2.03 -7.36 1.70
C ASN A 175 2.93 -6.89 0.55
N LEU A 176 3.13 -5.59 0.47
CA LEU A 176 3.80 -4.93 -0.63
C LEU A 176 5.16 -4.42 -0.18
N SER A 177 6.24 -4.99 -0.69
CA SER A 177 7.58 -4.44 -0.49
C SER A 177 7.73 -3.15 -1.27
N VAL A 178 8.12 -2.08 -0.59
CA VAL A 178 8.37 -0.77 -1.21
C VAL A 178 9.79 -0.75 -1.76
N LEU A 179 9.94 -0.53 -3.06
CA LEU A 179 11.24 -0.51 -3.71
C LEU A 179 11.66 0.92 -4.08
N GLY A 180 12.74 1.35 -3.46
CA GLY A 180 13.25 2.71 -3.64
C GLY A 180 12.47 3.75 -2.84
N ASP A 181 12.56 5.01 -3.27
CA ASP A 181 11.96 6.13 -2.57
C ASP A 181 10.44 6.17 -2.77
N TYR A 182 9.71 6.54 -1.72
CA TYR A 182 8.29 6.89 -1.77
C TYR A 182 8.10 8.35 -1.35
N ILE A 183 6.99 8.94 -1.77
CA ILE A 183 6.74 10.37 -1.62
C ILE A 183 5.55 10.57 -0.70
N ILE A 184 5.67 11.45 0.28
CA ILE A 184 4.59 11.83 1.18
C ILE A 184 4.21 13.29 0.93
N TYR A 185 2.93 13.52 0.62
CA TYR A 185 2.32 14.84 0.61
C TYR A 185 1.45 15.00 1.86
N SER A 186 1.49 16.16 2.48
CA SER A 186 0.60 16.49 3.60
C SER A 186 0.35 18.01 3.66
N ASP A 187 -0.84 18.38 4.09
CA ASP A 187 -1.21 19.77 4.43
C ASP A 187 -1.19 20.04 5.94
N HIS A 188 -0.76 19.06 6.74
CA HIS A 188 -0.67 19.22 8.19
C HIS A 188 0.34 20.30 8.57
N LYS A 189 -0.11 21.31 9.32
CA LYS A 189 0.67 22.51 9.64
C LYS A 189 2.01 22.23 10.32
N ALA A 190 2.08 21.18 11.15
CA ALA A 190 3.33 20.81 11.83
C ALA A 190 4.39 20.22 10.90
N LEU A 191 4.02 19.81 9.67
CA LEU A 191 4.92 19.27 8.66
C LEU A 191 5.35 20.34 7.64
N LEU A 192 4.77 21.54 7.67
CA LEU A 192 5.15 22.61 6.76
C LEU A 192 6.56 23.12 7.11
N PRO A 193 7.43 23.31 6.12
CA PRO A 193 8.74 23.91 6.35
C PRO A 193 8.59 25.32 6.90
N ALA A 194 9.49 25.68 7.81
CA ALA A 194 9.54 26.99 8.45
C ALA A 194 9.96 28.09 7.48
#